data_fad82d452d65af989a1334bd41853394
#
_entry.id   fad82d452d65af989a1334bd41853394
#
_cell.length_a   1.000
_cell.length_b   1.000
_cell.length_c   1.000
_cell.angle_alpha   90.00
_cell.angle_beta   90.00
_cell.angle_gamma   90.00
#
_symmetry.space_group_name_H-M   'P 1'
#
loop_
_entity.id
_entity.type
_entity.pdbx_description
1 polymer ?
#
loop_
_entity_poly.entity_id
_entity_poly.type
_entity_poly.pdbx_seq_one_letter_code
_entity_poly.pdbx_strand_id
1 'polypeptide(L)'
;MGERMTRKKKQELAELKRLFGEPVAYLASITDPATLDLSAALMDRVHDGADALLSMRGHLAEQHRYIGGLPFDVRLVLCMWLMDTDLAAKLIRAVYAKA
;
A
#
# COMPACT_ATOMS: atom_id res chain seq x y z
N MET A 1 -11.26 23.86 -1.41
CA MET A 1 -10.29 23.94 -0.30
C MET A 1 -9.71 22.58 -0.03
N GLY A 2 -8.39 22.48 -0.06
CA GLY A 2 -7.72 21.21 0.16
C GLY A 2 -7.92 20.69 1.58
N GLU A 3 -8.07 19.38 1.70
CA GLU A 3 -8.14 18.76 3.00
C GLU A 3 -6.83 18.93 3.74
N ARG A 4 -6.92 19.36 4.98
CA ARG A 4 -5.73 19.40 5.82
C ARG A 4 -5.41 17.99 6.28
N MET A 5 -4.21 17.53 5.99
CA MET A 5 -3.74 16.29 6.56
C MET A 5 -3.62 16.42 8.07
N THR A 6 -4.25 15.51 8.81
CA THR A 6 -4.09 15.45 10.25
C THR A 6 -2.64 15.09 10.58
N ARG A 7 -2.20 15.42 11.80
CA ARG A 7 -0.87 15.05 12.27
C ARG A 7 -0.64 13.54 12.17
N LYS A 8 -1.65 12.76 12.53
CA LYS A 8 -1.60 11.30 12.44
C LYS A 8 -1.38 10.83 11.00
N LYS A 9 -2.11 11.42 10.05
CA LYS A 9 -1.98 11.05 8.64
C LYS A 9 -0.61 11.39 8.07
N LYS A 10 -0.04 12.51 8.48
CA LYS A 10 1.33 12.88 8.10
C LYS A 10 2.36 11.89 8.62
N GLN A 11 2.18 11.41 9.86
CA GLN A 11 3.06 10.41 10.45
C GLN A 11 2.95 9.08 9.71
N GLU A 12 1.74 8.66 9.34
CA GLU A 12 1.52 7.45 8.57
C GLU A 12 2.21 7.51 7.20
N LEU A 13 2.11 8.65 6.52
CA LEU A 13 2.81 8.85 5.25
C LEU A 13 4.31 8.81 5.41
N ALA A 14 4.85 9.41 6.47
CA ALA A 14 6.29 9.38 6.74
C ALA A 14 6.77 7.94 7.00
N GLU A 15 5.99 7.14 7.69
CA GLU A 15 6.30 5.74 7.92
C GLU A 15 6.28 4.94 6.62
N LEU A 16 5.29 5.17 5.77
CA LEU A 16 5.20 4.49 4.47
C LEU A 16 6.39 4.85 3.58
N LYS A 17 6.83 6.10 3.60
CA LYS A 17 8.02 6.53 2.87
C LYS A 17 9.26 5.81 3.35
N ARG A 18 9.39 5.60 4.66
CA ARG A 18 10.52 4.87 5.23
C ARG A 18 10.48 3.39 4.87
N LEU A 19 9.30 2.78 4.89
CA LEU A 19 9.14 1.36 4.62
C LEU A 19 9.30 1.03 3.13
N PHE A 20 8.65 1.80 2.26
CA PHE A 20 8.59 1.50 0.82
C PHE A 20 9.59 2.29 0.00
N GLY A 21 10.17 3.35 0.56
CA GLY A 21 11.01 4.29 -0.19
C GLY A 21 10.19 5.41 -0.81
N GLU A 22 10.80 6.57 -0.96
CA GLU A 22 10.13 7.74 -1.51
C GLU A 22 9.58 7.53 -2.93
N PRO A 23 10.32 6.89 -3.86
CA PRO A 23 9.80 6.67 -5.21
C PRO A 23 8.51 5.86 -5.23
N VAL A 24 8.43 4.77 -4.47
CA VAL A 24 7.23 3.94 -4.42
C VAL A 24 6.09 4.69 -3.73
N ALA A 25 6.37 5.36 -2.64
CA ALA A 25 5.36 6.14 -1.91
C ALA A 25 4.79 7.26 -2.79
N TYR A 26 5.66 7.92 -3.56
CA TYR A 26 5.22 8.96 -4.50
C TYR A 26 4.31 8.39 -5.58
N LEU A 27 4.73 7.29 -6.22
CA LEU A 27 3.92 6.64 -7.25
C LEU A 27 2.57 6.20 -6.69
N ALA A 28 2.57 5.64 -5.47
CA ALA A 28 1.34 5.23 -4.82
C ALA A 28 0.39 6.39 -4.61
N SER A 29 0.92 7.58 -4.33
CA SER A 29 0.11 8.78 -4.06
C SER A 29 -0.54 9.36 -5.31
N ILE A 30 0.03 9.13 -6.50
CA ILE A 30 -0.46 9.70 -7.77
C ILE A 30 -1.12 8.68 -8.69
N THR A 31 -1.06 7.40 -8.34
CA THR A 31 -1.60 6.33 -9.21
C THR A 31 -3.10 6.17 -8.98
N ASP A 32 -3.86 6.23 -10.08
CA ASP A 32 -5.28 5.92 -10.04
C ASP A 32 -5.45 4.40 -10.07
N PRO A 33 -6.11 3.80 -9.06
CA PRO A 33 -6.34 2.35 -9.04
C PRO A 33 -7.01 1.81 -10.30
N ALA A 34 -7.85 2.62 -10.96
CA ALA A 34 -8.54 2.23 -12.18
C ALA A 34 -7.60 1.96 -13.35
N THR A 35 -6.38 2.50 -13.31
CA THR A 35 -5.37 2.32 -14.37
C THR A 35 -4.52 1.08 -14.18
N LEU A 36 -4.66 0.40 -13.05
CA LEU A 36 -3.84 -0.77 -12.72
C LEU A 36 -4.46 -2.06 -13.25
N ASP A 37 -3.59 -2.98 -13.69
CA ASP A 37 -4.01 -4.32 -14.09
C ASP A 37 -4.03 -5.22 -12.85
N LEU A 38 -5.09 -5.06 -12.06
CA LEU A 38 -5.25 -5.79 -10.81
C LEU A 38 -5.86 -7.16 -11.06
N SER A 39 -5.26 -8.18 -10.46
CA SER A 39 -5.77 -9.55 -10.49
C SER A 39 -6.06 -10.04 -9.08
N ALA A 40 -6.89 -11.08 -8.96
CA ALA A 40 -7.14 -11.69 -7.66
C ALA A 40 -5.85 -12.23 -7.04
N ALA A 41 -4.97 -12.82 -7.87
CA ALA A 41 -3.68 -13.33 -7.41
C ALA A 41 -2.79 -12.21 -6.85
N LEU A 42 -2.76 -11.06 -7.52
CA LEU A 42 -2.02 -9.90 -7.02
C LEU A 42 -2.60 -9.42 -5.69
N MET A 43 -3.91 -9.32 -5.59
CA MET A 43 -4.57 -8.86 -4.37
C MET A 43 -4.38 -9.83 -3.21
N ASP A 44 -4.35 -11.14 -3.46
CA ASP A 44 -4.03 -12.12 -2.43
C ASP A 44 -2.63 -11.87 -1.86
N ARG A 45 -1.67 -11.56 -2.71
CA ARG A 45 -0.29 -11.25 -2.27
C ARG A 45 -0.23 -9.92 -1.50
N VAL A 46 -1.04 -8.95 -1.89
CA VAL A 46 -1.15 -7.67 -1.16
C VAL A 46 -1.75 -7.90 0.23
N HIS A 47 -2.78 -8.74 0.32
CA HIS A 47 -3.36 -9.14 1.61
C HIS A 47 -2.34 -9.82 2.51
N ASP A 48 -1.62 -10.79 1.96
CA ASP A 48 -0.55 -11.48 2.70
C ASP A 48 0.51 -10.50 3.19
N GLY A 49 0.85 -9.53 2.36
CA GLY A 49 1.79 -8.48 2.71
C GLY A 49 1.30 -7.61 3.85
N ALA A 50 0.04 -7.22 3.82
CA ALA A 50 -0.56 -6.42 4.89
C ALA A 50 -0.55 -7.19 6.22
N ASP A 51 -0.92 -8.47 6.19
CA ASP A 51 -0.90 -9.33 7.36
C ASP A 51 0.52 -9.53 7.90
N ALA A 52 1.48 -9.73 7.01
CA ALA A 52 2.89 -9.90 7.38
C ALA A 52 3.41 -8.64 8.07
N LEU A 53 3.11 -7.46 7.53
CA LEU A 53 3.54 -6.20 8.15
C LEU A 53 2.90 -6.00 9.51
N LEU A 54 1.65 -6.41 9.67
CA LEU A 54 0.97 -6.32 10.95
C LEU A 54 1.63 -7.23 11.99
N SER A 55 2.00 -8.45 11.60
CA SER A 55 2.67 -9.39 12.50
C SER A 55 4.09 -8.95 12.86
N MET A 56 4.71 -8.12 12.01
CA MET A 56 6.03 -7.52 12.28
C MET A 56 5.92 -6.12 12.87
N ARG A 57 4.77 -5.79 13.44
CA ARG A 57 4.53 -4.47 14.02
C ARG A 57 5.56 -4.17 15.11
N GLY A 58 6.18 -3.00 15.02
CA GLY A 58 7.24 -2.60 15.94
C GLY A 58 8.64 -3.07 15.55
N HIS A 59 8.76 -3.83 14.47
CA HIS A 59 10.04 -4.35 13.97
C HIS A 59 10.36 -3.73 12.61
N LEU A 60 10.72 -2.46 12.61
CA LEU A 60 10.91 -1.67 11.40
C LEU A 60 11.91 -2.27 10.42
N ALA A 61 13.04 -2.77 10.94
CA ALA A 61 14.06 -3.36 10.07
C ALA A 61 13.55 -4.61 9.34
N GLU A 62 12.78 -5.43 10.04
CA GLU A 62 12.19 -6.64 9.46
C GLU A 62 11.13 -6.29 8.41
N GLN A 63 10.29 -5.30 8.72
CA GLN A 63 9.28 -4.81 7.77
C GLN A 63 9.94 -4.28 6.50
N HIS A 64 10.99 -3.49 6.65
CA HIS A 64 11.72 -2.92 5.52
C HIS A 64 12.34 -4.03 4.66
N ARG A 65 12.92 -5.04 5.28
CA ARG A 65 13.52 -6.17 4.57
C ARG A 65 12.46 -6.96 3.81
N TYR A 66 11.32 -7.21 4.45
CA TYR A 66 10.20 -7.93 3.83
C TYR A 66 9.72 -7.20 2.58
N ILE A 67 9.45 -5.90 2.70
CA ILE A 67 8.97 -5.07 1.59
C ILE A 67 10.00 -5.05 0.46
N GLY A 68 11.28 -4.95 0.79
CA GLY A 68 12.36 -4.92 -0.20
C GLY A 68 12.43 -6.19 -1.04
N GLY A 69 11.93 -7.32 -0.53
CA GLY A 69 11.88 -8.58 -1.27
C GLY A 69 10.64 -8.78 -2.13
N LEU A 70 9.67 -7.87 -2.06
CA LEU A 70 8.44 -7.99 -2.85
C LEU A 70 8.65 -7.50 -4.29
N PRO A 71 7.94 -8.12 -5.26
CA PRO A 71 7.91 -7.58 -6.62
C PRO A 71 7.38 -6.15 -6.62
N PHE A 72 7.77 -5.38 -7.64
CA PHE A 72 7.41 -3.97 -7.70
C PHE A 72 5.90 -3.74 -7.70
N ASP A 73 5.14 -4.52 -8.47
CA ASP A 73 3.69 -4.39 -8.55
C ASP A 73 3.01 -4.64 -7.20
N VAL A 74 3.43 -5.69 -6.49
CA VAL A 74 2.90 -5.99 -5.15
C VAL A 74 3.27 -4.87 -4.18
N ARG A 75 4.51 -4.39 -4.27
CA ARG A 75 5.00 -3.32 -3.39
C ARG A 75 4.19 -2.03 -3.59
N LEU A 76 3.96 -1.66 -4.85
CA LEU A 76 3.19 -0.46 -5.18
C LEU A 76 1.75 -0.55 -4.66
N VAL A 77 1.06 -1.64 -4.97
CA VAL A 77 -0.34 -1.82 -4.59
C VAL A 77 -0.48 -1.94 -3.07
N LEU A 78 0.47 -2.62 -2.41
CA LEU A 78 0.48 -2.71 -0.96
C LEU A 78 0.64 -1.33 -0.32
N CYS A 79 1.53 -0.49 -0.86
CA CYS A 79 1.69 0.88 -0.38
C CYS A 79 0.38 1.67 -0.54
N MET A 80 -0.27 1.57 -1.70
CA MET A 80 -1.56 2.20 -1.95
C MET A 80 -2.62 1.72 -0.95
N TRP A 81 -2.64 0.41 -0.68
CA TRP A 81 -3.57 -0.21 0.26
C TRP A 81 -3.43 0.40 1.67
N LEU A 82 -2.20 0.61 2.11
CA LEU A 82 -1.92 1.11 3.45
C LEU A 82 -2.10 2.61 3.60
N MET A 83 -2.19 3.35 2.49
CA MET A 83 -2.34 4.80 2.53
C MET A 83 -3.73 5.25 2.97
N ASP A 84 -4.76 4.50 2.58
CA ASP A 84 -6.14 4.93 2.80
C ASP A 84 -7.09 3.73 2.77
N THR A 85 -7.98 3.66 3.76
CA THR A 85 -8.99 2.59 3.84
C THR A 85 -9.96 2.63 2.66
N ASP A 86 -10.35 3.82 2.22
CA ASP A 86 -11.24 3.96 1.06
C ASP A 86 -10.56 3.46 -0.21
N LEU A 87 -9.26 3.69 -0.32
CA LEU A 87 -8.49 3.20 -1.45
C LEU A 87 -8.43 1.68 -1.44
N ALA A 88 -8.23 1.06 -0.28
CA ALA A 88 -8.25 -0.39 -0.15
C ALA A 88 -9.59 -0.96 -0.60
N ALA A 89 -10.70 -0.35 -0.20
CA ALA A 89 -12.03 -0.76 -0.62
C ALA A 89 -12.21 -0.64 -2.14
N LYS A 90 -11.68 0.42 -2.74
CA LYS A 90 -11.73 0.62 -4.19
C LYS A 90 -10.92 -0.45 -4.94
N LEU A 91 -9.74 -0.80 -4.41
CA LEU A 91 -8.91 -1.84 -4.99
C LEU A 91 -9.63 -3.19 -4.99
N ILE A 92 -10.25 -3.54 -3.86
CA ILE A 92 -11.02 -4.77 -3.74
C ILE A 92 -12.17 -4.79 -4.75
N ARG A 93 -12.93 -3.71 -4.83
CA ARG A 93 -14.05 -3.63 -5.77
C ARG A 93 -13.61 -3.73 -7.22
N ALA A 94 -12.49 -3.12 -7.56
CA ALA A 94 -11.95 -3.15 -8.92
C ALA A 94 -11.61 -4.58 -9.36
N VAL A 95 -11.11 -5.39 -8.43
CA VAL A 95 -10.75 -6.79 -8.72
C VAL A 95 -11.99 -7.68 -8.82
N TYR A 96 -12.86 -7.60 -7.83
CA TYR A 96 -13.98 -8.53 -7.72
C TYR A 96 -15.20 -8.13 -8.57
N ALA A 97 -15.30 -6.88 -8.98
CA ALA A 97 -16.34 -6.47 -9.91
C ALA A 97 -16.15 -7.04 -11.32
N LYS A 98 -14.95 -7.49 -11.65
CA LYS A 98 -14.63 -8.10 -12.94
C LYS A 98 -14.86 -9.61 -12.97
N ALA A 99 -15.12 -10.20 -11.83
CA ALA A 99 -15.29 -11.65 -11.71
C ALA A 99 -16.67 -12.12 -12.17
#